data_45b9c90c9af1c8f3f4848d410a6d319d
#
_entry.id   45b9c90c9af1c8f3f4848d410a6d319d
#
_cell.length_a   1.000
_cell.length_b   1.000
_cell.length_c   1.000
_cell.angle_alpha   90.00
_cell.angle_beta   90.00
_cell.angle_gamma   90.00
#
_symmetry.space_group_name_H-M   'P 1'
#
loop_
_entity.id
_entity.type
_entity.pdbx_description
1 polymer ?
#
loop_
_entity_poly.entity_id
_entity_poly.type
_entity_poly.pdbx_seq_one_letter_code
_entity_poly.pdbx_strand_id
1 'polypeptide(L)'
;YSLNDYFLPRGFANLYVSGVGTKDSTGFMTNGDYQQIEAYKNVIDWLNGRCRAFTDHTRKRQVKADWSNGKVATTGISYLGTMSNGLATTGVDGLEVIIAEAGISSWYNYYRENGLVTSPGGYPGEDFDSLAELTYSRNLQAGDYIRGNEAHQADLEKVKEKLDRKTGDYNQFWHDRNYLLNAQKVKAEVVFTHGSQDWNVKPLHVYQIFHALPDNIRKHLFFHHGAHVYMNNWQSIDFRESMNALLSKKLLGLATDYQLPTVIWQDNTAPQTWQSLDDFGKEDELHTFSLGTEEKVIQNQYSQKDFERYGKTYQTFNTELYQGKANQITIDLPVSQDIHLNGRVELKLRVKSSTNKGLLSAQLLELGQKKYLQPYPAVLSARTIDNGRYH
;
A
#
# COMPACT_ATOMS: atom_id res chain seq x y z
N TYR A 1 -12.59 -15.88 10.23
CA TYR A 1 -13.24 -14.87 11.10
C TYR A 1 -13.50 -13.61 10.28
N SER A 2 -14.77 -13.27 10.12
CA SER A 2 -15.15 -11.98 9.52
C SER A 2 -15.07 -10.88 10.59
N LEU A 3 -14.97 -9.61 10.15
CA LEU A 3 -15.09 -8.47 11.06
C LEU A 3 -16.43 -8.49 11.81
N ASN A 4 -17.48 -9.01 11.18
CA ASN A 4 -18.80 -9.16 11.79
C ASN A 4 -18.78 -10.05 13.03
N ASP A 5 -18.16 -11.23 12.92
CA ASP A 5 -18.13 -12.20 14.02
C ASP A 5 -17.43 -11.66 15.26
N TYR A 6 -16.52 -10.72 15.04
CA TYR A 6 -15.71 -10.16 16.12
C TYR A 6 -16.30 -8.86 16.67
N PHE A 7 -16.65 -7.89 15.82
CA PHE A 7 -17.03 -6.54 16.24
C PHE A 7 -18.52 -6.38 16.54
N LEU A 8 -19.43 -7.05 15.82
CA LEU A 8 -20.86 -6.93 16.10
C LEU A 8 -21.23 -7.30 17.55
N PRO A 9 -20.75 -8.42 18.11
CA PRO A 9 -21.04 -8.77 19.50
C PRO A 9 -20.48 -7.79 20.54
N ARG A 10 -19.56 -6.90 20.11
CA ARG A 10 -18.89 -5.89 20.95
C ARG A 10 -19.52 -4.51 20.85
N GLY A 11 -20.69 -4.42 20.21
CA GLY A 11 -21.48 -3.16 20.15
C GLY A 11 -21.14 -2.26 18.98
N PHE A 12 -20.41 -2.75 17.99
CA PHE A 12 -20.12 -2.01 16.76
C PHE A 12 -21.10 -2.37 15.65
N ALA A 13 -21.42 -1.41 14.79
CA ALA A 13 -22.08 -1.67 13.51
C ALA A 13 -21.02 -1.76 12.41
N ASN A 14 -21.14 -2.75 11.51
CA ASN A 14 -20.24 -2.92 10.38
C ASN A 14 -20.95 -2.57 9.08
N LEU A 15 -20.34 -1.70 8.28
CA LEU A 15 -20.82 -1.31 6.97
C LEU A 15 -19.86 -1.80 5.89
N TYR A 16 -20.41 -2.47 4.89
CA TYR A 16 -19.70 -2.85 3.67
C TYR A 16 -20.20 -1.97 2.53
N VAL A 17 -19.32 -1.12 2.05
CA VAL A 17 -19.66 -0.10 1.04
C VAL A 17 -19.13 -0.53 -0.32
N SER A 18 -20.03 -0.67 -1.31
CA SER A 18 -19.65 -0.84 -2.70
C SER A 18 -19.20 0.50 -3.27
N GLY A 19 -17.97 0.55 -3.79
CA GLY A 19 -17.43 1.75 -4.42
C GLY A 19 -18.10 2.08 -5.75
N VAL A 20 -17.85 3.28 -6.26
CA VAL A 20 -18.32 3.73 -7.57
C VAL A 20 -17.91 2.72 -8.65
N GLY A 21 -18.84 2.32 -9.50
CA GLY A 21 -18.58 1.36 -10.59
C GLY A 21 -18.36 -0.08 -10.14
N THR A 22 -18.75 -0.43 -8.91
CA THR A 22 -18.68 -1.81 -8.40
C THR A 22 -20.07 -2.31 -8.00
N LYS A 23 -20.34 -3.59 -8.21
CA LYS A 23 -21.61 -4.24 -7.88
C LYS A 23 -22.82 -3.41 -8.36
N ASP A 24 -23.68 -3.00 -7.43
CA ASP A 24 -24.90 -2.24 -7.69
C ASP A 24 -24.68 -0.70 -7.68
N SER A 25 -23.43 -0.24 -7.65
CA SER A 25 -23.10 1.18 -7.70
C SER A 25 -22.93 1.67 -9.13
N THR A 26 -23.48 2.86 -9.42
CA THR A 26 -23.36 3.52 -10.72
C THR A 26 -21.96 4.06 -10.98
N GLY A 27 -21.72 4.53 -12.20
CA GLY A 27 -20.48 5.18 -12.61
C GLY A 27 -19.39 4.21 -13.08
N PHE A 28 -18.23 4.75 -13.29
CA PHE A 28 -17.00 4.01 -13.62
C PHE A 28 -16.01 4.16 -12.46
N MET A 29 -15.30 3.09 -12.14
CA MET A 29 -14.33 3.08 -11.07
C MET A 29 -13.09 3.87 -11.46
N THR A 30 -12.89 5.03 -10.85
CA THR A 30 -11.80 5.95 -11.17
C THR A 30 -10.48 5.63 -10.46
N ASN A 31 -10.49 4.62 -9.63
CA ASN A 31 -9.34 4.10 -8.87
C ASN A 31 -8.53 5.19 -8.15
N GLY A 32 -9.06 5.60 -7.01
CA GLY A 32 -8.32 6.38 -6.02
C GLY A 32 -8.33 7.89 -6.17
N ASP A 33 -9.02 8.47 -7.15
CA ASP A 33 -9.21 9.91 -7.18
C ASP A 33 -10.21 10.41 -6.14
N TYR A 34 -10.24 11.72 -5.93
CA TYR A 34 -11.15 12.32 -4.95
C TYR A 34 -12.62 12.17 -5.31
N GLN A 35 -13.00 11.88 -6.56
CA GLN A 35 -14.38 11.54 -6.92
C GLN A 35 -14.81 10.23 -6.23
N GLN A 36 -13.94 9.23 -6.24
CA GLN A 36 -14.18 7.98 -5.51
C GLN A 36 -14.15 8.19 -4.00
N ILE A 37 -13.18 8.96 -3.50
CA ILE A 37 -13.05 9.25 -2.07
C ILE A 37 -14.26 10.01 -1.53
N GLU A 38 -14.80 10.96 -2.26
CA GLU A 38 -16.02 11.70 -1.89
C GLU A 38 -17.24 10.78 -1.77
N ALA A 39 -17.34 9.71 -2.55
CA ALA A 39 -18.40 8.74 -2.41
C ALA A 39 -18.37 8.05 -1.03
N TYR A 40 -17.18 7.70 -0.54
CA TYR A 40 -17.01 7.14 0.81
C TYR A 40 -17.24 8.19 1.90
N LYS A 41 -16.77 9.41 1.68
CA LYS A 41 -17.04 10.53 2.58
C LYS A 41 -18.54 10.76 2.79
N ASN A 42 -19.34 10.66 1.73
CA ASN A 42 -20.80 10.79 1.81
C ASN A 42 -21.45 9.73 2.70
N VAL A 43 -20.85 8.55 2.85
CA VAL A 43 -21.31 7.54 3.80
C VAL A 43 -21.12 8.03 5.24
N ILE A 44 -19.96 8.62 5.55
CA ILE A 44 -19.71 9.21 6.87
C ILE A 44 -20.66 10.39 7.13
N ASP A 45 -20.88 11.24 6.13
CA ASP A 45 -21.82 12.35 6.21
C ASP A 45 -23.25 11.85 6.45
N TRP A 46 -23.67 10.74 5.83
CA TRP A 46 -24.96 10.12 6.12
C TRP A 46 -25.05 9.57 7.54
N LEU A 47 -24.02 8.90 8.03
CA LEU A 47 -23.96 8.40 9.41
C LEU A 47 -24.02 9.52 10.45
N ASN A 48 -23.70 10.74 10.05
CA ASN A 48 -23.75 11.96 10.85
C ASN A 48 -24.96 12.86 10.52
N GLY A 49 -25.91 12.40 9.71
CA GLY A 49 -27.13 13.16 9.36
C GLY A 49 -26.89 14.32 8.39
N ARG A 50 -25.71 14.48 7.82
CA ARG A 50 -25.35 15.56 6.88
C ARG A 50 -25.69 15.26 5.42
N CYS A 51 -25.92 13.98 5.10
CA CYS A 51 -26.24 13.52 3.76
C CYS A 51 -27.50 12.65 3.78
N ARG A 52 -28.24 12.63 2.67
CA ARG A 52 -29.41 11.77 2.51
C ARG A 52 -29.05 10.46 1.84
N ALA A 53 -29.58 9.37 2.37
CA ALA A 53 -29.53 8.06 1.73
C ALA A 53 -30.94 7.51 1.48
N PHE A 54 -31.05 6.58 0.56
CA PHE A 54 -32.32 5.99 0.12
C PHE A 54 -32.20 4.48 0.04
N THR A 55 -33.34 3.78 0.14
CA THR A 55 -33.37 2.33 0.08
C THR A 55 -32.98 1.76 -1.29
N ASP A 56 -33.16 2.56 -2.34
CA ASP A 56 -32.92 2.17 -3.72
C ASP A 56 -32.74 3.40 -4.64
N HIS A 57 -32.42 3.13 -5.90
CA HIS A 57 -32.21 4.16 -6.93
C HIS A 57 -33.43 5.01 -7.27
N THR A 58 -34.66 4.58 -6.91
CA THR A 58 -35.86 5.37 -7.16
C THR A 58 -35.95 6.58 -6.26
N ARG A 59 -35.16 6.61 -5.16
CA ARG A 59 -35.12 7.69 -4.16
C ARG A 59 -36.46 8.01 -3.51
N LYS A 60 -37.42 7.05 -3.49
CA LYS A 60 -38.75 7.25 -2.92
C LYS A 60 -38.75 7.14 -1.40
N ARG A 61 -37.90 6.31 -0.84
CA ARG A 61 -37.83 6.06 0.61
C ARG A 61 -36.45 6.43 1.15
N GLN A 62 -36.40 7.48 1.94
CA GLN A 62 -35.19 7.89 2.65
C GLN A 62 -34.88 6.94 3.81
N VAL A 63 -33.60 6.68 4.01
CA VAL A 63 -33.06 5.95 5.16
C VAL A 63 -32.22 6.89 6.01
N LYS A 64 -32.46 6.89 7.32
CA LYS A 64 -31.67 7.64 8.29
C LYS A 64 -30.83 6.66 9.12
N ALA A 65 -29.70 7.12 9.58
CA ALA A 65 -28.82 6.36 10.48
C ALA A 65 -29.06 6.74 11.95
N ASP A 66 -30.32 6.71 12.40
CA ASP A 66 -30.70 7.14 13.74
C ASP A 66 -30.06 6.31 14.87
N TRP A 67 -29.55 5.14 14.52
CA TRP A 67 -28.79 4.25 15.39
C TRP A 67 -27.29 4.61 15.49
N SER A 68 -26.79 5.49 14.64
CA SER A 68 -25.37 5.88 14.61
C SER A 68 -25.11 6.97 15.66
N ASN A 69 -24.00 6.86 16.36
CA ASN A 69 -23.51 7.93 17.23
C ASN A 69 -22.60 8.93 16.48
N GLY A 70 -22.46 8.78 15.17
CA GLY A 70 -21.66 9.65 14.31
C GLY A 70 -20.17 9.37 14.30
N LYS A 71 -19.66 8.48 15.14
CA LYS A 71 -18.24 8.13 15.22
C LYS A 71 -17.94 6.93 14.35
N VAL A 72 -17.00 7.08 13.44
CA VAL A 72 -16.71 6.10 12.40
C VAL A 72 -15.23 5.72 12.40
N ALA A 73 -14.94 4.45 12.17
CA ALA A 73 -13.62 3.99 11.81
C ALA A 73 -13.66 3.27 10.46
N THR A 74 -12.54 3.30 9.73
CA THR A 74 -12.37 2.51 8.51
C THR A 74 -11.23 1.52 8.65
N THR A 75 -11.34 0.39 7.97
CA THR A 75 -10.30 -0.65 7.95
C THR A 75 -10.21 -1.32 6.59
N GLY A 76 -9.05 -1.78 6.23
CA GLY A 76 -8.82 -2.59 5.05
C GLY A 76 -7.37 -2.66 4.63
N ILE A 77 -7.07 -3.66 3.80
CA ILE A 77 -5.73 -3.84 3.25
C ILE A 77 -5.67 -3.39 1.79
N SER A 78 -4.48 -3.02 1.33
CA SER A 78 -4.18 -2.76 -0.08
C SER A 78 -5.05 -1.63 -0.63
N TYR A 79 -5.89 -1.92 -1.62
CA TYR A 79 -6.84 -0.95 -2.17
C TYR A 79 -7.74 -0.33 -1.10
N LEU A 80 -8.25 -1.12 -0.14
CA LEU A 80 -9.12 -0.62 0.92
C LEU A 80 -8.34 0.20 1.96
N GLY A 81 -7.09 -0.16 2.25
CA GLY A 81 -6.18 0.66 3.04
C GLY A 81 -5.86 1.99 2.35
N THR A 82 -5.68 1.95 1.03
CA THR A 82 -5.50 3.14 0.18
C THR A 82 -6.73 4.07 0.24
N MET A 83 -7.93 3.50 0.18
CA MET A 83 -9.16 4.28 0.31
C MET A 83 -9.29 4.92 1.70
N SER A 84 -8.87 4.22 2.75
CA SER A 84 -8.83 4.77 4.10
C SER A 84 -7.87 5.96 4.21
N ASN A 85 -6.69 5.87 3.58
CA ASN A 85 -5.74 6.98 3.48
C ASN A 85 -6.36 8.19 2.77
N GLY A 86 -6.93 7.98 1.58
CA GLY A 86 -7.59 9.05 0.82
C GLY A 86 -8.74 9.69 1.59
N LEU A 87 -9.57 8.87 2.23
CA LEU A 87 -10.72 9.36 3.00
C LEU A 87 -10.29 10.22 4.20
N ALA A 88 -9.25 9.81 4.93
CA ALA A 88 -8.73 10.59 6.05
C ALA A 88 -8.25 11.97 5.60
N THR A 89 -7.67 12.08 4.41
CA THR A 89 -7.18 13.36 3.86
C THR A 89 -8.29 14.33 3.44
N THR A 90 -9.56 13.92 3.48
CA THR A 90 -10.69 14.86 3.33
C THR A 90 -10.91 15.69 4.58
N GLY A 91 -10.41 15.25 5.74
CA GLY A 91 -10.64 15.88 7.02
C GLY A 91 -12.11 15.81 7.48
N VAL A 92 -12.88 14.82 6.99
CA VAL A 92 -14.31 14.68 7.29
C VAL A 92 -14.54 14.51 8.79
N ASP A 93 -15.49 15.27 9.34
CA ASP A 93 -15.87 15.16 10.73
C ASP A 93 -16.63 13.84 10.99
N GLY A 94 -16.35 13.21 12.12
CA GLY A 94 -16.91 11.91 12.49
C GLY A 94 -16.03 10.72 12.11
N LEU A 95 -15.00 10.89 11.27
CA LEU A 95 -13.98 9.89 11.09
C LEU A 95 -12.98 9.97 12.23
N GLU A 96 -13.07 9.03 13.17
CA GLU A 96 -12.28 9.03 14.41
C GLU A 96 -10.98 8.23 14.27
N VAL A 97 -11.02 7.12 13.50
CA VAL A 97 -9.88 6.21 13.35
C VAL A 97 -9.83 5.69 11.92
N ILE A 98 -8.63 5.58 11.35
CA ILE A 98 -8.38 4.73 10.20
C ILE A 98 -7.40 3.61 10.56
N ILE A 99 -7.66 2.41 10.04
CA ILE A 99 -6.77 1.26 10.13
C ILE A 99 -6.39 0.90 8.70
N ALA A 100 -5.31 1.48 8.21
CA ALA A 100 -4.87 1.37 6.82
C ALA A 100 -3.73 0.36 6.72
N GLU A 101 -4.05 -0.84 6.25
CA GLU A 101 -3.08 -1.92 6.08
C GLU A 101 -2.50 -1.87 4.67
N ALA A 102 -1.18 -1.81 4.53
CA ALA A 102 -0.45 -1.84 3.26
C ALA A 102 -1.07 -0.92 2.19
N GLY A 103 -1.39 0.32 2.58
CA GLY A 103 -2.10 1.29 1.73
C GLY A 103 -1.15 2.19 0.92
N ILE A 104 -1.56 2.54 -0.29
CA ILE A 104 -0.87 3.50 -1.16
C ILE A 104 -1.03 4.92 -0.60
N SER A 105 0.03 5.71 -0.63
CA SER A 105 0.02 7.14 -0.27
C SER A 105 -0.04 8.06 -1.50
N SER A 106 0.53 7.62 -2.61
CA SER A 106 0.53 8.30 -3.89
C SER A 106 0.49 7.26 -5.02
N TRP A 107 -0.53 7.32 -5.86
CA TRP A 107 -0.65 6.41 -6.98
C TRP A 107 0.44 6.59 -8.03
N TYR A 108 1.00 7.79 -8.14
CA TYR A 108 2.18 8.01 -8.96
C TYR A 108 3.36 7.18 -8.45
N ASN A 109 3.67 7.24 -7.17
CA ASN A 109 4.78 6.49 -6.59
C ASN A 109 4.56 4.96 -6.60
N TYR A 110 3.32 4.52 -6.82
CA TYR A 110 2.99 3.11 -6.96
C TYR A 110 3.26 2.60 -8.38
N TYR A 111 2.94 3.39 -9.42
CA TYR A 111 3.08 3.00 -10.83
C TYR A 111 4.25 3.66 -11.55
N ARG A 112 4.92 4.61 -10.93
CA ARG A 112 6.04 5.35 -11.51
C ARG A 112 7.18 5.43 -10.50
N GLU A 113 8.38 5.32 -11.00
CA GLU A 113 9.59 5.50 -10.21
C GLU A 113 10.56 6.37 -11.00
N ASN A 114 10.80 7.59 -10.52
CA ASN A 114 11.65 8.58 -11.21
C ASN A 114 11.28 8.79 -12.70
N GLY A 115 9.98 8.85 -13.01
CA GLY A 115 9.47 9.00 -14.36
C GLY A 115 9.43 7.70 -15.18
N LEU A 116 9.72 6.55 -14.58
CA LEU A 116 9.66 5.25 -15.23
C LEU A 116 8.38 4.51 -14.85
N VAL A 117 7.77 3.82 -15.81
CA VAL A 117 6.64 2.93 -15.56
C VAL A 117 7.17 1.71 -14.81
N THR A 118 6.62 1.46 -13.63
CA THR A 118 6.89 0.27 -12.83
C THR A 118 5.67 -0.65 -12.83
N SER A 119 5.90 -1.94 -12.66
CA SER A 119 4.84 -2.95 -12.67
C SER A 119 4.72 -3.56 -11.27
N PRO A 120 3.96 -2.96 -10.35
CA PRO A 120 3.92 -3.40 -8.96
C PRO A 120 3.32 -4.80 -8.77
N GLY A 121 2.42 -5.24 -9.66
CA GLY A 121 1.89 -6.61 -9.65
C GLY A 121 2.86 -7.70 -10.07
N GLY A 122 4.05 -7.31 -10.55
CA GLY A 122 5.14 -8.23 -10.84
C GLY A 122 5.09 -8.90 -12.21
N TYR A 123 4.32 -8.36 -13.16
CA TYR A 123 4.40 -8.79 -14.55
C TYR A 123 4.71 -7.61 -15.47
N PRO A 124 5.52 -7.82 -16.50
CA PRO A 124 5.91 -6.75 -17.43
C PRO A 124 4.71 -6.11 -18.12
N GLY A 125 4.68 -4.79 -18.16
CA GLY A 125 3.62 -4.03 -18.84
C GLY A 125 2.36 -3.77 -18.02
N GLU A 126 2.30 -4.22 -16.78
CA GLU A 126 1.24 -3.79 -15.87
C GLU A 126 1.32 -2.29 -15.64
N ASP A 127 0.16 -1.63 -15.69
CA ASP A 127 0.00 -0.24 -15.30
C ASP A 127 -1.40 -0.01 -14.74
N PHE A 128 -1.71 1.20 -14.40
CA PHE A 128 -2.97 1.61 -13.76
C PHE A 128 -4.24 1.11 -14.47
N ASP A 129 -4.26 1.11 -15.80
CA ASP A 129 -5.41 0.60 -16.57
C ASP A 129 -5.66 -0.88 -16.39
N SER A 130 -4.62 -1.68 -16.16
CA SER A 130 -4.76 -3.10 -15.81
C SER A 130 -5.50 -3.27 -14.48
N LEU A 131 -5.21 -2.43 -13.48
CA LEU A 131 -5.93 -2.43 -12.22
C LEU A 131 -7.37 -1.95 -12.39
N ALA A 132 -7.59 -0.90 -13.18
CA ALA A 132 -8.93 -0.39 -13.48
C ALA A 132 -9.82 -1.46 -14.13
N GLU A 133 -9.26 -2.24 -15.05
CA GLU A 133 -9.94 -3.38 -15.66
C GLU A 133 -10.21 -4.50 -14.65
N LEU A 134 -9.21 -4.83 -13.82
CA LEU A 134 -9.33 -5.90 -12.81
C LEU A 134 -10.39 -5.60 -11.76
N THR A 135 -10.50 -4.35 -11.33
CA THR A 135 -11.42 -3.93 -10.26
C THR A 135 -12.84 -3.64 -10.77
N TYR A 136 -13.05 -3.56 -12.07
CA TYR A 136 -14.37 -3.37 -12.63
C TYR A 136 -15.29 -4.55 -12.28
N SER A 137 -16.41 -4.25 -11.64
CA SER A 137 -17.32 -5.27 -11.13
C SER A 137 -18.78 -4.79 -11.07
N ARG A 138 -19.13 -3.74 -11.82
CA ARG A 138 -20.49 -3.22 -11.88
C ARG A 138 -21.46 -4.27 -12.41
N ASN A 139 -22.64 -4.35 -11.80
CA ASN A 139 -23.68 -5.32 -12.15
C ASN A 139 -25.08 -4.73 -11.96
N LEU A 140 -25.34 -3.58 -12.60
CA LEU A 140 -26.63 -2.88 -12.55
C LEU A 140 -27.61 -3.38 -13.58
N GLN A 141 -27.11 -3.89 -14.71
CA GLN A 141 -27.90 -4.36 -15.86
C GLN A 141 -27.22 -5.54 -16.54
N ALA A 142 -27.96 -6.23 -17.36
CA ALA A 142 -27.40 -7.35 -18.12
C ALA A 142 -26.19 -6.93 -18.94
N GLY A 143 -25.10 -7.66 -18.82
CA GLY A 143 -23.85 -7.38 -19.52
C GLY A 143 -22.86 -6.44 -18.79
N ASP A 144 -23.28 -5.73 -17.74
CA ASP A 144 -22.39 -4.83 -17.00
C ASP A 144 -21.17 -5.54 -16.42
N TYR A 145 -21.34 -6.78 -15.95
CA TYR A 145 -20.25 -7.58 -15.38
C TYR A 145 -19.23 -8.07 -16.44
N ILE A 146 -19.50 -7.86 -17.72
CA ILE A 146 -18.58 -8.22 -18.79
C ILE A 146 -17.54 -7.09 -18.94
N ARG A 147 -16.32 -7.36 -18.52
CA ARG A 147 -15.21 -6.39 -18.56
C ARG A 147 -14.93 -5.82 -19.95
N GLY A 148 -15.19 -6.56 -21.00
CA GLY A 148 -15.00 -6.16 -22.39
C GLY A 148 -16.17 -5.39 -23.02
N ASN A 149 -17.20 -4.98 -22.27
CA ASN A 149 -18.30 -4.22 -22.86
C ASN A 149 -17.83 -2.84 -23.38
N GLU A 150 -18.51 -2.31 -24.41
CA GLU A 150 -18.09 -1.08 -25.08
C GLU A 150 -17.97 0.13 -24.15
N ALA A 151 -18.91 0.28 -23.21
CA ALA A 151 -18.90 1.41 -22.28
C ALA A 151 -17.68 1.35 -21.36
N HIS A 152 -17.36 0.15 -20.85
CA HIS A 152 -16.17 -0.04 -20.02
C HIS A 152 -14.89 0.20 -20.81
N GLN A 153 -14.79 -0.32 -22.02
CA GLN A 153 -13.63 -0.12 -22.87
C GLN A 153 -13.42 1.37 -23.22
N ALA A 154 -14.50 2.08 -23.54
CA ALA A 154 -14.43 3.53 -23.82
C ALA A 154 -13.92 4.34 -22.62
N ASP A 155 -14.34 3.98 -21.40
CA ASP A 155 -13.85 4.63 -20.19
C ASP A 155 -12.39 4.25 -19.88
N LEU A 156 -12.02 3.00 -20.13
CA LEU A 156 -10.65 2.52 -19.96
C LEU A 156 -9.68 3.22 -20.91
N GLU A 157 -10.05 3.45 -22.17
CA GLU A 157 -9.23 4.22 -23.11
C GLU A 157 -9.01 5.67 -22.63
N LYS A 158 -10.03 6.33 -22.09
CA LYS A 158 -9.87 7.68 -21.48
C LYS A 158 -8.87 7.67 -20.30
N VAL A 159 -8.82 6.58 -19.55
CA VAL A 159 -7.81 6.42 -18.50
C VAL A 159 -6.42 6.28 -19.11
N LYS A 160 -6.25 5.40 -20.11
CA LYS A 160 -4.98 5.16 -20.78
C LYS A 160 -4.35 6.43 -21.35
N GLU A 161 -5.16 7.29 -21.96
CA GLU A 161 -4.70 8.58 -22.51
C GLU A 161 -4.06 9.51 -21.46
N LYS A 162 -4.51 9.41 -20.20
CA LYS A 162 -4.06 10.27 -19.10
C LYS A 162 -2.82 9.75 -18.37
N LEU A 163 -2.44 8.49 -18.58
CA LEU A 163 -1.33 7.85 -17.86
C LEU A 163 0.04 8.36 -18.26
N ASP A 164 0.15 8.93 -19.45
CA ASP A 164 1.41 9.38 -20.07
C ASP A 164 2.55 8.36 -19.95
N ARG A 165 2.32 7.16 -20.46
CA ARG A 165 3.36 6.10 -20.46
C ARG A 165 4.60 6.46 -21.27
N LYS A 166 4.48 7.42 -22.19
CA LYS A 166 5.58 7.80 -23.08
C LYS A 166 6.66 8.56 -22.33
N THR A 167 6.28 9.50 -21.49
CA THR A 167 7.25 10.29 -20.71
C THR A 167 7.38 9.76 -19.28
N GLY A 168 6.32 9.20 -18.71
CA GLY A 168 6.24 8.81 -17.32
C GLY A 168 6.10 9.98 -16.34
N ASP A 169 5.83 11.17 -16.85
CA ASP A 169 5.81 12.40 -16.07
C ASP A 169 4.60 12.47 -15.12
N TYR A 170 4.81 13.21 -14.04
CA TYR A 170 3.75 13.56 -13.10
C TYR A 170 2.82 14.60 -13.74
N ASN A 171 1.54 14.31 -13.78
CA ASN A 171 0.51 15.17 -14.37
C ASN A 171 -0.73 15.26 -13.46
N GLN A 172 -1.79 15.95 -13.94
CA GLN A 172 -3.02 16.15 -13.19
C GLN A 172 -3.70 14.83 -12.79
N PHE A 173 -3.64 13.78 -13.62
CA PHE A 173 -4.20 12.48 -13.30
C PHE A 173 -3.59 11.90 -12.02
N TRP A 174 -2.28 11.99 -11.87
CA TRP A 174 -1.55 11.54 -10.69
C TRP A 174 -1.69 12.49 -9.51
N HIS A 175 -1.77 13.80 -9.77
CA HIS A 175 -2.02 14.82 -8.75
C HIS A 175 -3.33 14.53 -8.00
N ASP A 176 -4.41 14.21 -8.72
CA ASP A 176 -5.73 13.93 -8.16
C ASP A 176 -5.76 12.63 -7.32
N ARG A 177 -4.69 11.85 -7.34
CA ARG A 177 -4.49 10.58 -6.63
C ARG A 177 -3.29 10.60 -5.68
N ASN A 178 -2.85 11.77 -5.31
CA ASN A 178 -1.74 11.96 -4.38
C ASN A 178 -2.24 12.45 -3.03
N TYR A 179 -2.44 11.54 -2.10
CA TYR A 179 -2.98 11.86 -0.78
C TYR A 179 -2.01 12.63 0.10
N LEU A 180 -0.71 12.57 -0.18
CA LEU A 180 0.31 13.32 0.55
C LEU A 180 0.06 14.82 0.51
N LEU A 181 -0.52 15.34 -0.58
CA LEU A 181 -0.84 16.75 -0.74
C LEU A 181 -1.86 17.28 0.26
N ASN A 182 -2.71 16.39 0.75
CA ASN A 182 -3.77 16.72 1.70
C ASN A 182 -3.59 16.07 3.07
N ALA A 183 -2.44 15.46 3.34
CA ALA A 183 -2.17 14.75 4.59
C ALA A 183 -2.35 15.63 5.83
N GLN A 184 -2.04 16.92 5.72
CA GLN A 184 -2.22 17.90 6.80
C GLN A 184 -3.70 18.16 7.19
N LYS A 185 -4.67 17.67 6.41
CA LYS A 185 -6.11 17.77 6.73
C LYS A 185 -6.59 16.62 7.61
N VAL A 186 -5.79 15.60 7.83
CA VAL A 186 -6.17 14.43 8.63
C VAL A 186 -6.42 14.83 10.08
N LYS A 187 -7.57 14.41 10.60
CA LYS A 187 -8.00 14.65 11.99
C LYS A 187 -8.10 13.34 12.78
N ALA A 188 -8.31 12.24 12.08
CA ALA A 188 -8.47 10.92 12.67
C ALA A 188 -7.17 10.42 13.30
N GLU A 189 -7.28 9.61 14.34
CA GLU A 189 -6.17 8.78 14.80
C GLU A 189 -5.87 7.72 13.76
N VAL A 190 -4.60 7.48 13.46
CA VAL A 190 -4.19 6.63 12.34
C VAL A 190 -3.43 5.42 12.84
N VAL A 191 -3.85 4.24 12.39
CA VAL A 191 -3.13 2.99 12.57
C VAL A 191 -2.72 2.47 11.20
N PHE A 192 -1.44 2.41 10.95
CA PHE A 192 -0.88 1.75 9.78
C PHE A 192 -0.42 0.34 10.12
N THR A 193 -0.51 -0.56 9.17
CA THR A 193 0.24 -1.82 9.18
C THR A 193 0.98 -1.96 7.88
N HIS A 194 2.23 -2.43 7.90
CA HIS A 194 3.00 -2.59 6.67
C HIS A 194 4.08 -3.65 6.81
N GLY A 195 4.32 -4.39 5.74
CA GLY A 195 5.39 -5.36 5.66
C GLY A 195 6.68 -4.77 5.10
N SER A 196 7.82 -5.02 5.74
CA SER A 196 9.13 -4.58 5.22
C SER A 196 9.50 -5.26 3.89
N GLN A 197 8.87 -6.38 3.57
CA GLN A 197 9.05 -7.12 2.32
C GLN A 197 7.82 -7.00 1.40
N ASP A 198 7.02 -5.98 1.58
CA ASP A 198 5.92 -5.67 0.67
C ASP A 198 6.48 -4.94 -0.56
N TRP A 199 6.71 -5.70 -1.61
CA TRP A 199 7.21 -5.15 -2.87
C TRP A 199 6.08 -4.79 -3.85
N ASN A 200 4.83 -5.12 -3.52
CA ASN A 200 3.65 -4.65 -4.23
C ASN A 200 3.36 -3.20 -3.83
N VAL A 201 2.91 -2.96 -2.59
CA VAL A 201 2.82 -1.62 -2.01
C VAL A 201 4.08 -1.38 -1.19
N LYS A 202 5.08 -0.80 -1.79
CA LYS A 202 6.41 -0.66 -1.17
C LYS A 202 6.35 0.09 0.16
N PRO A 203 7.20 -0.25 1.15
CA PRO A 203 7.25 0.43 2.45
C PRO A 203 7.42 1.95 2.37
N LEU A 204 7.94 2.46 1.25
CA LEU A 204 8.00 3.88 0.97
C LEU A 204 6.65 4.59 1.14
N HIS A 205 5.55 3.93 0.81
CA HIS A 205 4.20 4.51 0.93
C HIS A 205 3.84 4.82 2.38
N VAL A 206 4.03 3.87 3.29
CA VAL A 206 3.75 4.11 4.70
C VAL A 206 4.74 5.11 5.31
N TYR A 207 6.01 5.07 4.90
CA TYR A 207 7.00 6.05 5.33
C TYR A 207 6.57 7.47 4.95
N GLN A 208 6.20 7.70 3.70
CA GLN A 208 5.81 9.01 3.21
C GLN A 208 4.57 9.57 3.91
N ILE A 209 3.51 8.76 4.02
CA ILE A 209 2.27 9.25 4.64
C ILE A 209 2.41 9.43 6.15
N PHE A 210 3.15 8.56 6.84
CA PHE A 210 3.39 8.67 8.27
C PHE A 210 4.05 10.01 8.63
N HIS A 211 5.06 10.43 7.84
CA HIS A 211 5.77 11.69 8.05
C HIS A 211 5.04 12.93 7.48
N ALA A 212 4.09 12.73 6.55
CA ALA A 212 3.27 13.81 6.02
C ALA A 212 2.08 14.19 6.93
N LEU A 213 1.72 13.35 7.88
CA LEU A 213 0.62 13.61 8.82
C LEU A 213 0.94 14.74 9.79
N PRO A 214 -0.07 15.50 10.28
CA PRO A 214 0.13 16.53 11.30
C PRO A 214 0.76 15.96 12.59
N ASP A 215 1.58 16.75 13.25
CA ASP A 215 2.22 16.34 14.51
C ASP A 215 1.23 16.23 15.68
N ASN A 216 0.09 16.89 15.61
CA ASN A 216 -0.92 16.93 16.66
C ASN A 216 -1.90 15.75 16.64
N ILE A 217 -1.82 14.85 15.64
CA ILE A 217 -2.62 13.63 15.62
C ILE A 217 -1.84 12.43 16.16
N ARG A 218 -2.55 11.47 16.72
CA ARG A 218 -1.96 10.21 17.12
C ARG A 218 -1.82 9.31 15.89
N LYS A 219 -0.62 8.79 15.71
CA LYS A 219 -0.28 7.89 14.59
C LYS A 219 0.49 6.69 15.10
N HIS A 220 0.14 5.52 14.60
CA HIS A 220 0.68 4.24 15.00
C HIS A 220 1.06 3.43 13.77
N LEU A 221 2.11 2.64 13.88
CA LEU A 221 2.56 1.73 12.82
C LEU A 221 2.89 0.36 13.41
N PHE A 222 2.24 -0.68 12.90
CA PHE A 222 2.68 -2.06 13.06
C PHE A 222 3.53 -2.43 11.86
N PHE A 223 4.83 -2.57 12.06
CA PHE A 223 5.77 -2.86 10.99
C PHE A 223 6.30 -4.28 11.13
N HIS A 224 5.87 -5.16 10.23
CA HIS A 224 6.24 -6.56 10.23
C HIS A 224 7.20 -6.89 9.08
N HIS A 225 7.92 -8.00 9.16
CA HIS A 225 8.84 -8.40 8.10
C HIS A 225 8.21 -9.35 7.06
N GLY A 226 6.90 -9.39 6.98
CA GLY A 226 6.17 -10.08 5.92
C GLY A 226 6.03 -9.27 4.65
N ALA A 227 5.40 -9.89 3.66
CA ALA A 227 5.02 -9.27 2.40
C ALA A 227 3.67 -8.53 2.51
N HIS A 228 2.91 -8.50 1.42
CA HIS A 228 1.59 -7.88 1.32
C HIS A 228 0.52 -8.75 1.99
N VAL A 229 0.38 -8.66 3.31
CA VAL A 229 -0.49 -9.53 4.11
C VAL A 229 -1.26 -8.76 5.18
N TYR A 230 -2.40 -9.31 5.57
CA TYR A 230 -3.17 -8.79 6.71
C TYR A 230 -2.43 -8.96 8.03
N MET A 231 -2.49 -7.96 8.89
CA MET A 231 -1.94 -8.02 10.25
C MET A 231 -2.57 -9.14 11.10
N ASN A 232 -3.83 -9.46 10.89
CA ASN A 232 -4.52 -10.57 11.56
C ASN A 232 -3.94 -11.97 11.26
N ASN A 233 -3.07 -12.10 10.27
CA ASN A 233 -2.38 -13.35 9.99
C ASN A 233 -1.21 -13.63 10.96
N TRP A 234 -0.82 -12.64 11.75
CA TRP A 234 0.27 -12.75 12.72
C TRP A 234 -0.26 -13.23 14.07
N GLN A 235 0.11 -14.45 14.46
CA GLN A 235 -0.37 -15.06 15.71
C GLN A 235 0.47 -14.65 16.93
N SER A 236 1.64 -14.07 16.71
CA SER A 236 2.55 -13.63 17.78
C SER A 236 2.20 -12.29 18.40
N ILE A 237 1.16 -11.62 17.87
CA ILE A 237 0.61 -10.37 18.40
C ILE A 237 -0.90 -10.37 18.26
N ASP A 238 -1.60 -9.89 19.28
CA ASP A 238 -3.06 -9.77 19.22
C ASP A 238 -3.47 -8.40 18.68
N PHE A 239 -3.32 -8.25 17.36
CA PHE A 239 -3.70 -7.03 16.66
C PHE A 239 -5.19 -6.72 16.82
N ARG A 240 -6.03 -7.74 16.80
CA ARG A 240 -7.49 -7.58 16.84
C ARG A 240 -7.97 -7.04 18.18
N GLU A 241 -7.45 -7.54 19.30
CA GLU A 241 -7.75 -6.98 20.62
C GLU A 241 -7.17 -5.58 20.80
N SER A 242 -6.00 -5.31 20.23
CA SER A 242 -5.43 -3.96 20.19
C SER A 242 -6.37 -2.97 19.49
N MET A 243 -6.92 -3.36 18.33
CA MET A 243 -7.90 -2.54 17.62
C MET A 243 -9.23 -2.43 18.36
N ASN A 244 -9.69 -3.51 18.99
CA ASN A 244 -10.90 -3.47 19.81
C ASN A 244 -10.77 -2.48 20.97
N ALA A 245 -9.65 -2.49 21.68
CA ALA A 245 -9.41 -1.54 22.76
C ALA A 245 -9.41 -0.07 22.25
N LEU A 246 -8.72 0.20 21.14
CA LEU A 246 -8.68 1.52 20.52
C LEU A 246 -10.07 1.97 20.08
N LEU A 247 -10.79 1.13 19.34
CA LEU A 247 -12.11 1.46 18.81
C LEU A 247 -13.16 1.60 19.92
N SER A 248 -13.10 0.78 20.97
CA SER A 248 -13.96 0.90 22.13
C SER A 248 -13.80 2.25 22.82
N LYS A 249 -12.56 2.72 22.96
CA LYS A 249 -12.28 4.06 23.49
C LYS A 249 -12.81 5.17 22.57
N LYS A 250 -12.51 5.08 21.28
CA LYS A 250 -12.78 6.16 20.33
C LYS A 250 -14.24 6.23 19.88
N LEU A 251 -14.84 5.09 19.57
CA LEU A 251 -16.19 5.06 19.01
C LEU A 251 -17.27 4.88 20.08
N LEU A 252 -17.00 4.07 21.11
CA LEU A 252 -17.97 3.78 22.16
C LEU A 252 -17.79 4.65 23.42
N GLY A 253 -16.66 5.36 23.53
CA GLY A 253 -16.36 6.19 24.69
C GLY A 253 -16.04 5.39 25.98
N LEU A 254 -15.68 4.12 25.86
CA LEU A 254 -15.33 3.28 26.99
C LEU A 254 -13.94 3.64 27.53
N ALA A 255 -13.82 3.66 28.85
CA ALA A 255 -12.52 3.86 29.49
C ALA A 255 -11.62 2.63 29.27
N THR A 256 -10.40 2.88 28.88
CA THR A 256 -9.34 1.86 28.76
C THR A 256 -7.98 2.49 29.04
N ASP A 257 -7.15 1.80 29.75
CA ASP A 257 -5.76 2.18 30.00
C ASP A 257 -4.84 1.78 28.84
N TYR A 258 -5.40 1.06 27.87
CA TYR A 258 -4.63 0.64 26.71
C TYR A 258 -4.19 1.82 25.85
N GLN A 259 -2.90 1.86 25.55
CA GLN A 259 -2.29 2.85 24.67
C GLN A 259 -1.41 2.14 23.65
N LEU A 260 -1.60 2.47 22.38
CA LEU A 260 -0.72 2.00 21.33
C LEU A 260 0.57 2.83 21.32
N PRO A 261 1.75 2.18 21.26
CA PRO A 261 2.99 2.86 20.94
C PRO A 261 2.95 3.51 19.55
N THR A 262 3.86 4.44 19.29
CA THR A 262 3.97 5.07 17.97
C THR A 262 4.37 4.07 16.89
N VAL A 263 5.39 3.27 17.15
CA VAL A 263 5.80 2.18 16.26
C VAL A 263 5.88 0.88 17.04
N ILE A 264 5.34 -0.16 16.45
CA ILE A 264 5.43 -1.55 16.95
C ILE A 264 6.02 -2.35 15.81
N TRP A 265 7.25 -2.81 15.97
CA TRP A 265 7.94 -3.53 14.91
C TRP A 265 8.26 -4.96 15.32
N GLN A 266 8.21 -5.85 14.35
CA GLN A 266 8.55 -7.25 14.54
C GLN A 266 10.05 -7.43 14.45
N ASP A 267 10.65 -8.06 15.46
CA ASP A 267 12.07 -8.35 15.48
C ASP A 267 12.42 -9.41 14.43
N ASN A 268 13.27 -9.08 13.48
CA ASN A 268 13.66 -10.02 12.42
C ASN A 268 14.68 -11.08 12.91
N THR A 269 15.26 -10.89 14.09
CA THR A 269 16.14 -11.87 14.75
C THR A 269 15.38 -12.80 15.68
N ALA A 270 14.24 -12.36 16.19
CA ALA A 270 13.35 -13.11 17.07
C ALA A 270 11.87 -12.90 16.64
N PRO A 271 11.40 -13.56 15.57
CA PRO A 271 10.14 -13.23 14.89
C PRO A 271 8.87 -13.34 15.73
N GLN A 272 8.92 -13.97 16.90
CA GLN A 272 7.81 -13.99 17.86
C GLN A 272 7.80 -12.77 18.78
N THR A 273 8.83 -11.93 18.68
CA THR A 273 9.02 -10.75 19.53
C THR A 273 8.65 -9.48 18.77
N TRP A 274 7.89 -8.63 19.45
CA TRP A 274 7.55 -7.31 18.97
C TRP A 274 8.12 -6.28 19.95
N GLN A 275 8.66 -5.23 19.39
CA GLN A 275 9.26 -4.15 20.14
C GLN A 275 8.59 -2.83 19.78
N SER A 276 8.79 -1.79 20.59
CA SER A 276 8.22 -0.48 20.33
C SER A 276 9.30 0.57 20.16
N LEU A 277 9.01 1.57 19.32
CA LEU A 277 9.80 2.77 19.12
C LEU A 277 8.90 4.00 19.20
N ASP A 278 9.49 5.13 19.55
CA ASP A 278 8.76 6.41 19.64
C ASP A 278 8.62 7.10 18.30
N ASP A 279 9.39 6.71 17.30
CA ASP A 279 9.35 7.28 15.96
C ASP A 279 9.69 6.23 14.88
N PHE A 280 9.29 6.51 13.64
CA PHE A 280 9.52 5.68 12.47
C PHE A 280 10.56 6.30 11.56
N GLY A 281 11.74 5.67 11.48
CA GLY A 281 12.81 6.10 10.60
C GLY A 281 13.49 7.41 11.02
N LYS A 282 13.52 7.69 12.33
CA LYS A 282 14.34 8.76 12.85
C LYS A 282 15.81 8.41 12.65
N GLU A 283 16.53 9.30 11.98
CA GLU A 283 17.96 9.15 11.75
C GLU A 283 18.72 9.58 13.01
N ASP A 284 19.14 8.60 13.80
CA ASP A 284 20.00 8.86 14.97
C ASP A 284 21.48 8.88 14.57
N GLU A 285 21.85 8.06 13.58
CA GLU A 285 23.22 7.95 13.08
C GLU A 285 23.20 7.59 11.59
N LEU A 286 23.96 8.34 10.79
CA LEU A 286 24.10 8.08 9.36
C LEU A 286 25.40 7.33 9.10
N HIS A 287 25.30 6.08 8.69
CA HIS A 287 26.41 5.28 8.20
C HIS A 287 26.58 5.39 6.69
N THR A 288 27.75 5.78 6.23
CA THR A 288 28.08 5.88 4.81
C THR A 288 29.11 4.83 4.41
N PHE A 289 28.76 4.01 3.44
CA PHE A 289 29.64 2.99 2.86
C PHE A 289 30.12 3.44 1.47
N SER A 290 31.43 3.40 1.25
CA SER A 290 31.97 3.64 -0.09
C SER A 290 31.79 2.38 -0.95
N LEU A 291 31.21 2.56 -2.14
CA LEU A 291 31.06 1.48 -3.12
C LEU A 291 32.28 1.36 -4.05
N GLY A 292 33.33 2.16 -3.80
CA GLY A 292 34.52 2.24 -4.63
C GLY A 292 34.44 3.31 -5.70
N THR A 293 35.54 3.48 -6.43
CA THR A 293 35.70 4.47 -7.49
C THR A 293 35.90 3.84 -8.86
N GLU A 294 35.90 2.52 -8.94
CA GLU A 294 36.09 1.81 -10.20
C GLU A 294 34.87 1.91 -11.10
N GLU A 295 35.12 2.12 -12.39
CA GLU A 295 34.07 2.06 -13.40
C GLU A 295 33.63 0.61 -13.61
N LYS A 296 32.33 0.37 -13.47
CA LYS A 296 31.70 -0.94 -13.70
C LYS A 296 30.63 -0.77 -14.78
N VAL A 297 30.60 -1.71 -15.71
CA VAL A 297 29.70 -1.66 -16.86
C VAL A 297 28.60 -2.68 -16.74
N ILE A 298 27.36 -2.24 -16.88
CA ILE A 298 26.18 -3.11 -17.01
C ILE A 298 25.75 -3.11 -18.47
N GLN A 299 25.52 -4.31 -19.01
CA GLN A 299 25.00 -4.50 -20.36
C GLN A 299 23.62 -5.15 -20.29
N ASN A 300 22.60 -4.41 -20.70
CA ASN A 300 21.24 -4.94 -20.74
C ASN A 300 20.91 -5.40 -22.18
N GLN A 301 21.48 -6.54 -22.57
CA GLN A 301 21.31 -7.11 -23.91
C GLN A 301 20.71 -8.51 -23.82
N TYR A 302 19.57 -8.68 -24.47
CA TYR A 302 18.88 -9.95 -24.63
C TYR A 302 18.61 -10.21 -26.12
N SER A 303 18.67 -11.47 -26.54
CA SER A 303 18.17 -11.80 -27.86
C SER A 303 16.65 -11.65 -27.90
N GLN A 304 16.11 -11.23 -29.05
CA GLN A 304 14.66 -11.13 -29.23
C GLN A 304 13.97 -12.46 -28.93
N LYS A 305 14.57 -13.56 -29.34
CA LYS A 305 14.07 -14.92 -29.11
C LYS A 305 14.01 -15.28 -27.63
N ASP A 306 15.02 -14.91 -26.85
CA ASP A 306 15.04 -15.16 -25.41
C ASP A 306 14.01 -14.28 -24.70
N PHE A 307 13.87 -13.02 -25.10
CA PHE A 307 12.86 -12.13 -24.56
C PHE A 307 11.44 -12.63 -24.85
N GLU A 308 11.15 -13.07 -26.05
CA GLU A 308 9.86 -13.66 -26.42
C GLU A 308 9.56 -14.94 -25.63
N ARG A 309 10.58 -15.73 -25.32
CA ARG A 309 10.43 -16.97 -24.57
C ARG A 309 10.29 -16.74 -23.06
N TYR A 310 11.11 -15.89 -22.49
CA TYR A 310 11.26 -15.74 -21.03
C TYR A 310 10.77 -14.42 -20.47
N GLY A 311 10.59 -13.40 -21.28
CA GLY A 311 10.17 -12.06 -20.86
C GLY A 311 8.69 -11.90 -20.55
N LYS A 312 7.88 -12.97 -20.65
CA LYS A 312 6.43 -12.90 -20.52
C LYS A 312 5.94 -12.82 -19.06
N THR A 313 6.73 -13.28 -18.12
CA THR A 313 6.44 -13.20 -16.70
C THR A 313 7.64 -12.68 -15.94
N TYR A 314 7.38 -11.99 -14.81
CA TYR A 314 8.45 -11.54 -13.94
C TYR A 314 9.34 -12.70 -13.47
N GLN A 315 8.74 -13.81 -13.11
CA GLN A 315 9.50 -14.96 -12.61
C GLN A 315 10.46 -15.51 -13.66
N THR A 316 9.98 -15.79 -14.86
CA THR A 316 10.85 -16.33 -15.93
C THR A 316 11.87 -15.30 -16.40
N PHE A 317 11.49 -14.03 -16.48
CA PHE A 317 12.44 -12.96 -16.77
C PHE A 317 13.55 -12.92 -15.72
N ASN A 318 13.21 -12.91 -14.45
CA ASN A 318 14.17 -12.82 -13.36
C ASN A 318 15.10 -14.03 -13.29
N THR A 319 14.57 -15.25 -13.45
CA THR A 319 15.38 -16.47 -13.33
C THR A 319 16.21 -16.77 -14.58
N GLU A 320 15.66 -16.52 -15.76
CA GLU A 320 16.26 -16.96 -17.02
C GLU A 320 17.04 -15.87 -17.76
N LEU A 321 16.61 -14.62 -17.65
CA LEU A 321 17.22 -13.50 -18.35
C LEU A 321 18.05 -12.60 -17.45
N TYR A 322 17.60 -12.36 -16.21
CA TYR A 322 18.22 -11.36 -15.36
C TYR A 322 19.34 -11.93 -14.48
N GLN A 323 19.10 -13.01 -13.75
CA GLN A 323 20.06 -13.52 -12.79
C GLN A 323 21.35 -14.06 -13.45
N GLY A 324 22.51 -13.70 -12.87
CA GLY A 324 23.81 -14.18 -13.31
C GLY A 324 24.28 -13.66 -14.66
N LYS A 325 23.66 -12.61 -15.18
CA LYS A 325 24.02 -11.99 -16.48
C LYS A 325 24.88 -10.73 -16.30
N ALA A 326 25.45 -10.26 -17.39
CA ALA A 326 26.26 -9.03 -17.43
C ALA A 326 25.45 -7.75 -17.15
N ASN A 327 24.16 -7.87 -16.91
CA ASN A 327 23.23 -6.78 -16.59
C ASN A 327 23.15 -6.47 -15.09
N GLN A 328 23.95 -7.10 -14.25
CA GLN A 328 24.00 -6.80 -12.82
C GLN A 328 25.43 -6.65 -12.31
N ILE A 329 25.59 -5.82 -11.29
CA ILE A 329 26.82 -5.66 -10.51
C ILE A 329 26.48 -5.98 -9.06
N THR A 330 27.32 -6.80 -8.43
CA THR A 330 27.26 -7.06 -6.99
C THR A 330 28.43 -6.36 -6.32
N ILE A 331 28.16 -5.71 -5.20
CA ILE A 331 29.17 -5.05 -4.38
C ILE A 331 28.99 -5.55 -2.96
N ASP A 332 30.01 -6.22 -2.42
CA ASP A 332 29.98 -6.69 -1.04
C ASP A 332 30.38 -5.56 -0.09
N LEU A 333 29.55 -5.33 0.90
CA LEU A 333 29.80 -4.37 1.98
C LEU A 333 30.07 -5.17 3.25
N PRO A 334 31.32 -5.25 3.71
CA PRO A 334 31.64 -5.98 4.93
C PRO A 334 31.07 -5.25 6.14
N VAL A 335 30.37 -5.99 6.97
CA VAL A 335 29.77 -5.51 8.22
C VAL A 335 30.58 -6.11 9.37
N SER A 336 31.19 -5.27 10.20
CA SER A 336 32.07 -5.69 11.30
C SER A 336 31.36 -5.84 12.64
N GLN A 337 30.12 -5.40 12.73
CA GLN A 337 29.28 -5.44 13.93
C GLN A 337 27.82 -5.57 13.56
N ASP A 338 26.98 -5.93 14.52
CA ASP A 338 25.53 -5.95 14.33
C ASP A 338 25.02 -4.55 13.98
N ILE A 339 24.16 -4.46 12.99
CA ILE A 339 23.55 -3.20 12.54
C ILE A 339 22.05 -3.32 12.63
N HIS A 340 21.43 -2.30 13.23
CA HIS A 340 20.00 -2.10 13.19
C HIS A 340 19.67 -1.01 12.16
N LEU A 341 19.04 -1.41 11.04
CA LEU A 341 18.61 -0.45 10.01
C LEU A 341 17.25 0.13 10.40
N ASN A 342 17.21 1.44 10.61
CA ASN A 342 16.00 2.20 10.86
C ASN A 342 16.04 3.48 10.00
N GLY A 343 15.08 3.66 9.10
CA GLY A 343 15.07 4.79 8.18
C GLY A 343 15.26 4.40 6.72
N ARG A 344 15.69 5.35 5.90
CA ARG A 344 15.85 5.15 4.46
C ARG A 344 17.28 4.74 4.11
N VAL A 345 17.37 3.75 3.24
CA VAL A 345 18.64 3.44 2.56
C VAL A 345 18.75 4.34 1.34
N GLU A 346 19.83 5.08 1.24
CA GLU A 346 20.12 5.99 0.11
C GLU A 346 21.32 5.49 -0.68
N LEU A 347 21.18 5.40 -2.00
CA LEU A 347 22.24 5.03 -2.93
C LEU A 347 22.61 6.21 -3.81
N LYS A 348 23.88 6.66 -3.74
CA LYS A 348 24.42 7.74 -4.57
C LYS A 348 25.35 7.15 -5.63
N LEU A 349 24.98 7.27 -6.88
CA LEU A 349 25.76 6.75 -8.02
C LEU A 349 26.07 7.87 -9.01
N ARG A 350 27.24 7.79 -9.62
CA ARG A 350 27.55 8.52 -10.85
C ARG A 350 27.40 7.55 -12.02
N VAL A 351 26.46 7.80 -12.90
CA VAL A 351 26.14 6.89 -14.00
C VAL A 351 26.31 7.58 -15.37
N LYS A 352 26.66 6.78 -16.37
CA LYS A 352 26.68 7.17 -17.78
C LYS A 352 25.90 6.10 -18.55
N SER A 353 25.00 6.53 -19.44
CA SER A 353 24.24 5.64 -20.30
C SER A 353 24.57 5.88 -21.77
N SER A 354 24.54 4.82 -22.56
CA SER A 354 24.63 4.91 -24.04
C SER A 354 23.31 5.35 -24.67
N THR A 355 22.22 5.42 -23.88
CA THR A 355 20.90 5.84 -24.30
C THR A 355 20.44 7.03 -23.45
N ASN A 356 19.47 7.78 -23.93
CA ASN A 356 18.89 8.92 -23.19
C ASN A 356 17.84 8.51 -22.16
N LYS A 357 17.52 7.22 -22.05
CA LYS A 357 16.58 6.64 -21.09
C LYS A 357 17.13 5.30 -20.59
N GLY A 358 16.84 4.99 -19.35
CA GLY A 358 17.22 3.71 -18.75
C GLY A 358 16.56 3.48 -17.41
N LEU A 359 16.45 2.25 -17.00
CA LEU A 359 16.03 1.81 -15.68
C LEU A 359 17.22 1.18 -14.97
N LEU A 360 17.53 1.68 -13.80
CA LEU A 360 18.52 1.11 -12.89
C LEU A 360 17.82 0.77 -11.59
N SER A 361 17.86 -0.48 -11.20
CA SER A 361 17.34 -0.95 -9.91
C SER A 361 18.50 -1.29 -8.98
N ALA A 362 18.32 -1.00 -7.70
CA ALA A 362 19.25 -1.38 -6.65
C ALA A 362 18.54 -2.22 -5.59
N GLN A 363 19.23 -3.24 -5.10
CA GLN A 363 18.75 -4.09 -4.01
C GLN A 363 19.82 -4.14 -2.92
N LEU A 364 19.41 -3.94 -1.68
CA LEU A 364 20.22 -4.26 -0.53
C LEU A 364 19.94 -5.70 -0.13
N LEU A 365 20.99 -6.52 -0.04
CA LEU A 365 20.90 -7.94 0.24
C LEU A 365 21.61 -8.24 1.56
N GLU A 366 20.95 -8.98 2.44
CA GLU A 366 21.63 -9.64 3.57
C GLU A 366 22.15 -10.98 3.10
N LEU A 367 23.47 -11.19 3.21
CA LEU A 367 24.12 -12.44 2.86
C LEU A 367 24.34 -13.29 4.10
N GLY A 368 24.03 -14.58 4.05
CA GLY A 368 24.23 -15.53 5.14
C GLY A 368 23.04 -16.45 5.37
N GLN A 369 23.11 -17.23 6.45
CA GLN A 369 22.05 -18.14 6.84
C GLN A 369 21.29 -17.58 8.03
N LYS A 370 19.99 -17.53 7.94
CA LYS A 370 19.12 -17.24 9.10
C LYS A 370 19.05 -18.47 10.01
N LYS A 371 19.25 -18.24 11.27
CA LYS A 371 19.22 -19.29 12.32
C LYS A 371 17.83 -19.56 12.90
N TYR A 372 16.85 -18.78 12.55
CA TYR A 372 15.50 -18.82 13.10
C TYR A 372 14.47 -18.81 12.00
N LEU A 373 13.35 -19.42 12.29
CA LEU A 373 12.17 -19.38 11.42
C LEU A 373 11.24 -18.28 11.91
N GLN A 374 10.69 -17.54 11.00
CA GLN A 374 9.66 -16.59 11.33
C GLN A 374 8.32 -17.29 11.49
N PRO A 375 7.38 -16.65 12.17
CA PRO A 375 6.05 -17.22 12.39
C PRO A 375 5.22 -17.31 11.11
N TYR A 376 5.58 -16.52 10.12
CA TYR A 376 4.91 -16.51 8.84
C TYR A 376 5.57 -17.48 7.85
N PRO A 377 4.84 -17.90 6.81
CA PRO A 377 5.29 -18.99 5.96
C PRO A 377 6.76 -18.87 5.56
N ALA A 378 7.43 -19.99 5.63
CA ALA A 378 8.82 -20.15 5.25
C ALA A 378 9.16 -19.60 3.84
N VAL A 379 8.14 -19.34 3.02
CA VAL A 379 8.30 -18.71 1.70
C VAL A 379 9.10 -17.42 1.74
N LEU A 380 8.83 -16.55 2.70
CA LEU A 380 9.59 -15.29 2.82
C LEU A 380 11.00 -15.54 3.30
N SER A 381 11.13 -16.45 4.23
CA SER A 381 12.41 -16.92 4.75
C SER A 381 13.25 -17.57 3.67
N ALA A 382 12.65 -18.48 2.91
CA ALA A 382 13.32 -19.15 1.83
C ALA A 382 13.85 -18.17 0.79
N ARG A 383 13.05 -17.19 0.38
CA ARG A 383 13.52 -16.15 -0.54
C ARG A 383 14.69 -15.36 0.01
N THR A 384 14.58 -14.98 1.26
CA THR A 384 15.62 -14.18 1.90
C THR A 384 16.88 -14.99 2.14
N ILE A 385 16.74 -16.25 2.55
CA ILE A 385 17.88 -17.13 2.84
C ILE A 385 18.54 -17.63 1.58
N ASP A 386 17.76 -18.21 0.67
CA ASP A 386 18.30 -18.88 -0.51
C ASP A 386 18.93 -17.92 -1.49
N ASN A 387 18.38 -16.72 -1.58
CA ASN A 387 18.86 -15.71 -2.52
C ASN A 387 19.51 -14.51 -1.83
N GLY A 388 19.45 -14.44 -0.49
CA GLY A 388 19.89 -13.26 0.26
C GLY A 388 19.20 -11.97 -0.18
N ARG A 389 17.98 -12.05 -0.70
CA ARG A 389 17.30 -10.95 -1.38
C ARG A 389 16.00 -10.57 -0.68
N TYR A 390 15.85 -9.28 -0.47
CA TYR A 390 14.58 -8.66 -0.14
C TYR A 390 14.00 -8.08 -1.44
N HIS A 391 12.86 -8.57 -1.83
CA HIS A 391 12.16 -8.08 -3.02
C HIS A 391 11.09 -7.10 -2.66
#